data_10841f8da5f8242a60a5796ac781353d
#
_entry.id   10841f8da5f8242a60a5796ac781353d
#
_cell.length_a   1.000
_cell.length_b   1.000
_cell.length_c   1.000
_cell.angle_alpha   90.00
_cell.angle_beta   90.00
_cell.angle_gamma   90.00
#
_symmetry.space_group_name_H-M   'P 1'
#
loop_
_entity.id
_entity.type
_entity.pdbx_description
1 polymer ?
#
loop_
_entity_poly.entity_id
_entity_poly.type
_entity_poly.pdbx_seq_one_letter_code
_entity_poly.pdbx_strand_id
1 'polypeptide(L)'
;MKLIGAMVFCLCGLAGMSRAAEINLATMSCIRYQNEISAPAVPNPGADSINTVMWLFGYSVGKSGVKVMYGDALTAFGFALDAECRNNPTMSLLDAISSVKPDAKNPMDLTMLDCATFSSRHLELKRTDPDSATTIMNWLFGFSVATSGSHLYDAAAIGTFENAFMADCKKYPERNLYDALAAVKLSKAKN
;
A
#
# COMPACT_ATOMS: atom_id res chain seq x y z
N MET A 1 49.57 -1.34 45.69
CA MET A 1 48.25 -1.98 45.50
C MET A 1 47.41 -1.02 44.64
N LYS A 2 47.20 -1.33 43.35
CA LYS A 2 46.38 -0.56 42.47
C LYS A 2 45.15 -1.41 42.10
N LEU A 3 43.97 -1.01 42.55
CA LEU A 3 42.69 -1.60 42.19
C LEU A 3 42.27 -1.04 40.84
N ILE A 4 42.22 -1.89 39.84
CA ILE A 4 41.66 -1.60 38.51
C ILE A 4 40.20 -2.01 38.55
N GLY A 5 39.31 -1.02 38.63
CA GLY A 5 37.87 -1.23 38.50
C GLY A 5 37.50 -1.51 37.05
N ALA A 6 37.06 -2.71 36.75
CA ALA A 6 36.50 -3.07 35.45
C ALA A 6 35.08 -2.54 35.36
N MET A 7 34.89 -1.53 34.53
CA MET A 7 33.56 -0.95 34.18
C MET A 7 32.96 -1.80 33.07
N VAL A 8 32.02 -2.70 33.44
CA VAL A 8 31.24 -3.48 32.49
C VAL A 8 30.19 -2.56 31.86
N PHE A 9 30.43 -2.12 30.62
CA PHE A 9 29.42 -1.47 29.82
C PHE A 9 28.43 -2.52 29.33
N CYS A 10 27.25 -2.57 29.94
CA CYS A 10 26.13 -3.35 29.48
C CYS A 10 25.53 -2.60 28.25
N LEU A 11 25.99 -2.91 27.04
CA LEU A 11 25.38 -2.48 25.78
C LEU A 11 24.09 -3.29 25.59
N CYS A 12 23.01 -2.89 26.26
CA CYS A 12 21.66 -3.28 25.87
C CYS A 12 21.34 -2.62 24.55
N GLY A 13 21.76 -3.25 23.45
CA GLY A 13 21.34 -2.91 22.10
C GLY A 13 19.83 -3.11 21.98
N LEU A 14 19.08 -2.03 22.18
CA LEU A 14 17.69 -1.93 21.74
C LEU A 14 17.68 -1.89 20.21
N ALA A 15 17.82 -3.06 19.59
CA ALA A 15 17.37 -3.28 18.23
C ALA A 15 15.85 -3.22 18.26
N GLY A 16 15.29 -2.01 18.28
CA GLY A 16 13.94 -1.73 17.92
C GLY A 16 13.81 -2.03 16.42
N MET A 17 13.62 -3.31 16.09
CA MET A 17 13.10 -3.67 14.77
C MET A 17 11.69 -3.07 14.71
N SER A 18 11.58 -1.92 14.05
CA SER A 18 10.30 -1.42 13.52
C SER A 18 9.76 -2.53 12.63
N ARG A 19 8.95 -3.42 13.19
CA ARG A 19 8.15 -4.32 12.36
C ARG A 19 7.28 -3.42 11.51
N ALA A 20 7.47 -3.44 10.20
CA ALA A 20 6.52 -2.86 9.26
C ALA A 20 5.13 -3.33 9.70
N ALA A 21 4.24 -2.38 9.94
CA ALA A 21 2.95 -2.69 10.53
C ALA A 21 2.15 -3.54 9.53
N GLU A 22 1.84 -4.77 9.95
CA GLU A 22 0.89 -5.61 9.23
C GLU A 22 -0.53 -5.13 9.57
N ILE A 23 -1.31 -4.79 8.55
CA ILE A 23 -2.69 -4.33 8.70
C ILE A 23 -3.63 -5.38 8.12
N ASN A 24 -4.48 -5.96 8.97
CA ASN A 24 -5.57 -6.82 8.53
C ASN A 24 -6.86 -5.99 8.50
N LEU A 25 -7.38 -5.73 7.29
CA LEU A 25 -8.55 -4.88 7.08
C LEU A 25 -9.81 -5.41 7.75
N ALA A 26 -9.97 -6.73 7.87
CA ALA A 26 -11.15 -7.34 8.48
C ALA A 26 -11.19 -7.19 10.00
N THR A 27 -10.02 -7.04 10.65
CA THR A 27 -9.91 -6.92 12.10
C THR A 27 -9.50 -5.53 12.59
N MET A 28 -9.01 -4.67 11.70
CA MET A 28 -8.72 -3.28 12.03
C MET A 28 -10.02 -2.49 12.09
N SER A 29 -10.30 -1.86 13.23
CA SER A 29 -11.45 -0.96 13.36
C SER A 29 -11.16 0.43 12.80
N CYS A 30 -12.20 1.14 12.41
CA CYS A 30 -12.12 2.53 11.96
C CYS A 30 -11.43 3.45 12.97
N ILE A 31 -11.69 3.29 14.27
CA ILE A 31 -11.02 4.10 15.30
C ILE A 31 -9.51 3.83 15.36
N ARG A 32 -9.08 2.57 15.14
CA ARG A 32 -7.65 2.27 15.06
C ARG A 32 -7.00 2.88 13.81
N TYR A 33 -7.67 2.77 12.67
CA TYR A 33 -7.22 3.42 11.43
C TYR A 33 -7.01 4.92 11.64
N GLN A 34 -7.97 5.61 12.25
CA GLN A 34 -7.88 7.04 12.51
C GLN A 34 -6.72 7.39 13.43
N ASN A 35 -6.50 6.61 14.49
CA ASN A 35 -5.45 6.88 15.47
C ASN A 35 -4.04 6.51 14.99
N GLU A 36 -3.91 5.44 14.20
CA GLU A 36 -2.60 4.86 13.84
C GLU A 36 -2.13 5.31 12.44
N ILE A 37 -3.06 5.64 11.52
CA ILE A 37 -2.74 5.89 10.10
C ILE A 37 -3.17 7.30 9.66
N SER A 38 -4.43 7.68 9.93
CA SER A 38 -5.03 8.93 9.45
C SER A 38 -4.85 10.12 10.41
N ALA A 39 -4.33 9.91 11.63
CA ALA A 39 -4.27 10.94 12.66
C ALA A 39 -3.57 12.22 12.15
N PRO A 40 -4.22 13.39 12.26
CA PRO A 40 -3.66 14.69 11.84
C PRO A 40 -2.53 15.19 12.77
N ALA A 41 -2.03 14.34 13.65
CA ALA A 41 -1.03 14.71 14.66
C ALA A 41 0.38 14.98 14.10
N VAL A 42 0.58 14.79 12.80
CA VAL A 42 1.84 15.15 12.14
C VAL A 42 1.53 16.21 11.09
N PRO A 43 2.12 17.41 11.18
CA PRO A 43 1.94 18.49 10.18
C PRO A 43 2.38 18.11 8.77
N ASN A 44 3.08 16.99 8.62
CA ASN A 44 3.35 16.28 7.37
C ASN A 44 3.02 14.81 7.63
N PRO A 45 1.93 14.26 7.07
CA PRO A 45 1.74 12.82 7.08
C PRO A 45 2.98 12.18 6.45
N GLY A 46 3.67 11.35 7.22
CA GLY A 46 4.89 10.69 6.74
C GLY A 46 4.60 9.89 5.46
N ALA A 47 5.61 9.65 4.65
CA ALA A 47 5.50 8.84 3.42
C ALA A 47 4.75 7.52 3.66
N ASP A 48 4.88 6.94 4.84
CA ASP A 48 4.21 5.70 5.24
C ASP A 48 2.68 5.84 5.30
N SER A 49 2.15 6.98 5.80
CA SER A 49 0.70 7.24 5.85
C SER A 49 0.12 7.41 4.45
N ILE A 50 0.79 8.18 3.59
CA ILE A 50 0.38 8.38 2.19
C ILE A 50 0.39 7.04 1.45
N ASN A 51 1.45 6.26 1.60
CA ASN A 51 1.60 4.96 0.97
C ASN A 51 0.52 3.97 1.45
N THR A 52 0.19 3.98 2.73
CA THR A 52 -0.89 3.16 3.28
C THR A 52 -2.25 3.57 2.71
N VAL A 53 -2.58 4.87 2.67
CA VAL A 53 -3.83 5.36 2.08
C VAL A 53 -3.90 5.04 0.59
N MET A 54 -2.78 5.14 -0.13
CA MET A 54 -2.70 4.78 -1.54
C MET A 54 -2.94 3.28 -1.75
N TRP A 55 -2.39 2.44 -0.89
CA TRP A 55 -2.67 1.01 -0.89
C TRP A 55 -4.15 0.71 -0.62
N LEU A 56 -4.77 1.35 0.39
CA LEU A 56 -6.19 1.23 0.68
C LEU A 56 -7.06 1.63 -0.50
N PHE A 57 -6.65 2.68 -1.22
CA PHE A 57 -7.33 3.12 -2.43
C PHE A 57 -7.23 2.09 -3.55
N GLY A 58 -6.05 1.56 -3.84
CA GLY A 58 -5.87 0.46 -4.79
C GLY A 58 -6.68 -0.77 -4.42
N TYR A 59 -6.73 -1.11 -3.12
CA TYR A 59 -7.55 -2.20 -2.59
C TYR A 59 -9.04 -1.96 -2.85
N SER A 60 -9.56 -0.75 -2.57
CA SER A 60 -10.96 -0.39 -2.84
C SER A 60 -11.33 -0.59 -4.31
N VAL A 61 -10.48 -0.12 -5.23
CA VAL A 61 -10.69 -0.27 -6.67
C VAL A 61 -10.65 -1.74 -7.08
N GLY A 62 -9.65 -2.50 -6.63
CA GLY A 62 -9.56 -3.94 -6.92
C GLY A 62 -10.76 -4.73 -6.38
N LYS A 63 -11.26 -4.38 -5.19
CA LYS A 63 -12.44 -5.00 -4.58
C LYS A 63 -13.72 -4.70 -5.36
N SER A 64 -13.83 -3.51 -5.97
CA SER A 64 -14.99 -3.14 -6.79
C SER A 64 -15.03 -3.85 -8.15
N GLY A 65 -13.96 -4.55 -8.54
CA GLY A 65 -13.83 -5.21 -9.84
C GLY A 65 -13.61 -4.26 -11.02
N VAL A 66 -13.41 -2.97 -10.76
CA VAL A 66 -13.14 -1.96 -11.78
C VAL A 66 -11.68 -2.05 -12.22
N LYS A 67 -11.43 -1.97 -13.53
CA LYS A 67 -10.08 -2.15 -14.12
C LYS A 67 -9.42 -0.82 -14.46
N VAL A 68 -9.62 0.19 -13.62
CA VAL A 68 -9.09 1.53 -13.86
C VAL A 68 -8.32 2.04 -12.63
N MET A 69 -7.28 2.80 -12.89
CA MET A 69 -6.56 3.55 -11.87
C MET A 69 -7.02 5.02 -11.93
N TYR A 70 -7.30 5.59 -10.78
CA TYR A 70 -7.76 6.95 -10.61
C TYR A 70 -6.67 7.80 -9.97
N GLY A 71 -5.89 8.51 -10.78
CA GLY A 71 -4.76 9.31 -10.28
C GLY A 71 -5.16 10.52 -9.43
N ASP A 72 -6.33 11.09 -9.71
CA ASP A 72 -6.84 12.33 -9.09
C ASP A 72 -7.83 12.11 -7.92
N ALA A 73 -8.24 10.86 -7.67
CA ALA A 73 -9.26 10.55 -6.66
C ALA A 73 -8.71 10.21 -5.27
N LEU A 74 -7.40 10.14 -5.08
CA LEU A 74 -6.79 9.74 -3.80
C LEU A 74 -7.25 10.62 -2.63
N THR A 75 -7.19 11.94 -2.83
CA THR A 75 -7.59 12.90 -1.78
C THR A 75 -9.07 12.77 -1.44
N ALA A 76 -9.92 12.64 -2.46
CA ALA A 76 -11.36 12.44 -2.27
C ALA A 76 -11.67 11.12 -1.56
N PHE A 77 -10.98 10.04 -1.94
CA PHE A 77 -11.08 8.74 -1.28
C PHE A 77 -10.67 8.82 0.19
N GLY A 78 -9.52 9.43 0.49
CA GLY A 78 -9.03 9.60 1.87
C GLY A 78 -10.04 10.35 2.74
N PHE A 79 -10.57 11.49 2.27
CA PHE A 79 -11.60 12.24 2.99
C PHE A 79 -12.90 11.47 3.19
N ALA A 80 -13.35 10.72 2.18
CA ALA A 80 -14.55 9.91 2.27
C ALA A 80 -14.38 8.75 3.27
N LEU A 81 -13.22 8.08 3.25
CA LEU A 81 -12.90 7.02 4.20
C LEU A 81 -12.81 7.55 5.64
N ASP A 82 -12.17 8.70 5.84
CA ASP A 82 -12.10 9.36 7.14
C ASP A 82 -13.49 9.77 7.66
N ALA A 83 -14.36 10.26 6.78
CA ALA A 83 -15.73 10.62 7.14
C ALA A 83 -16.54 9.38 7.53
N GLU A 84 -16.43 8.29 6.75
CA GLU A 84 -17.09 7.01 7.05
C GLU A 84 -16.61 6.46 8.39
N CYS A 85 -15.31 6.47 8.64
CA CYS A 85 -14.72 6.00 9.88
C CYS A 85 -15.10 6.86 11.10
N ARG A 86 -15.25 8.19 10.95
CA ARG A 86 -15.74 9.05 12.05
C ARG A 86 -17.19 8.74 12.41
N ASN A 87 -18.02 8.43 11.43
CA ASN A 87 -19.42 8.12 11.65
C ASN A 87 -19.62 6.71 12.23
N ASN A 88 -18.71 5.79 11.95
CA ASN A 88 -18.79 4.37 12.31
C ASN A 88 -17.48 3.86 12.94
N PRO A 89 -17.08 4.35 14.15
CA PRO A 89 -15.76 4.08 14.72
C PRO A 89 -15.45 2.62 15.03
N THR A 90 -16.47 1.80 15.26
CA THR A 90 -16.35 0.36 15.54
C THR A 90 -16.43 -0.52 14.30
N MET A 91 -16.78 0.05 13.13
CA MET A 91 -16.83 -0.68 11.86
C MET A 91 -15.44 -1.21 11.49
N SER A 92 -15.38 -2.36 10.81
CA SER A 92 -14.12 -2.84 10.26
C SER A 92 -13.65 -1.92 9.13
N LEU A 93 -12.33 -1.77 8.98
CA LEU A 93 -11.79 -0.97 7.88
C LEU A 93 -12.16 -1.57 6.51
N LEU A 94 -12.31 -2.90 6.43
CA LEU A 94 -12.77 -3.59 5.23
C LEU A 94 -14.18 -3.16 4.81
N ASP A 95 -15.11 -3.05 5.77
CA ASP A 95 -16.49 -2.61 5.50
C ASP A 95 -16.52 -1.12 5.14
N ALA A 96 -15.76 -0.29 5.86
CA ALA A 96 -15.64 1.13 5.57
C ALA A 96 -15.11 1.40 4.14
N ILE A 97 -14.06 0.70 3.72
CA ILE A 97 -13.52 0.79 2.35
C ILE A 97 -14.57 0.35 1.31
N SER A 98 -15.35 -0.68 1.64
CA SER A 98 -16.38 -1.21 0.73
C SER A 98 -17.57 -0.25 0.54
N SER A 99 -17.83 0.63 1.53
CA SER A 99 -18.89 1.65 1.44
C SER A 99 -18.46 2.89 0.64
N VAL A 100 -17.15 3.19 0.59
CA VAL A 100 -16.60 4.35 -0.12
C VAL A 100 -16.41 4.01 -1.61
N LYS A 101 -17.15 4.71 -2.48
CA LYS A 101 -16.98 4.57 -3.92
C LYS A 101 -15.91 5.55 -4.42
N PRO A 102 -14.88 5.07 -5.12
CA PRO A 102 -13.95 5.98 -5.78
C PRO A 102 -14.68 6.78 -6.86
N ASP A 103 -14.64 8.10 -6.76
CA ASP A 103 -15.14 9.04 -7.79
C ASP A 103 -13.95 9.74 -8.42
N ALA A 104 -13.81 9.63 -9.76
CA ALA A 104 -12.70 10.23 -10.47
C ALA A 104 -13.06 10.63 -11.87
N LYS A 105 -12.47 11.75 -12.31
CA LYS A 105 -12.78 12.36 -13.61
C LYS A 105 -11.94 11.81 -14.76
N ASN A 106 -10.74 11.29 -14.48
CA ASN A 106 -9.78 10.84 -15.49
C ASN A 106 -9.24 9.42 -15.18
N PRO A 107 -10.05 8.38 -15.41
CA PRO A 107 -9.60 7.01 -15.17
C PRO A 107 -8.58 6.58 -16.23
N MET A 108 -7.49 5.94 -15.78
CA MET A 108 -6.56 5.24 -16.64
C MET A 108 -6.93 3.75 -16.67
N ASP A 109 -7.34 3.25 -17.82
CA ASP A 109 -7.72 1.85 -18.00
C ASP A 109 -6.46 0.96 -17.98
N LEU A 110 -6.38 0.06 -17.00
CA LEU A 110 -5.26 -0.88 -16.84
C LEU A 110 -5.18 -1.91 -17.97
N THR A 111 -6.28 -2.12 -18.71
CA THR A 111 -6.28 -3.03 -19.86
C THR A 111 -5.69 -2.39 -21.11
N MET A 112 -5.56 -1.05 -21.13
CA MET A 112 -5.03 -0.25 -22.25
C MET A 112 -3.56 0.12 -22.08
N LEU A 113 -2.98 -0.10 -20.91
CA LEU A 113 -1.57 0.18 -20.62
C LEU A 113 -0.78 -1.12 -20.61
N ASP A 114 0.17 -1.26 -21.54
CA ASP A 114 1.04 -2.43 -21.60
C ASP A 114 2.22 -2.35 -20.63
N CYS A 115 2.80 -3.53 -20.35
CA CYS A 115 3.94 -3.72 -19.46
C CYS A 115 5.19 -2.96 -19.91
N ALA A 116 5.47 -2.86 -21.21
CA ALA A 116 6.64 -2.16 -21.73
C ALA A 116 6.57 -0.66 -21.42
N THR A 117 5.41 -0.06 -21.73
CA THR A 117 5.16 1.37 -21.48
C THR A 117 5.20 1.66 -19.98
N PHE A 118 4.52 0.84 -19.17
CA PHE A 118 4.55 1.00 -17.71
C PHE A 118 5.96 0.90 -17.15
N SER A 119 6.70 -0.16 -17.50
CA SER A 119 8.05 -0.42 -16.97
C SER A 119 9.02 0.73 -17.30
N SER A 120 8.96 1.24 -18.54
CA SER A 120 9.80 2.37 -18.94
C SER A 120 9.52 3.62 -18.11
N ARG A 121 8.22 3.98 -17.95
CA ARG A 121 7.80 5.14 -17.17
C ARG A 121 8.11 4.99 -15.69
N HIS A 122 7.88 3.79 -15.14
CA HIS A 122 8.15 3.52 -13.72
C HIS A 122 9.65 3.61 -13.40
N LEU A 123 10.53 3.07 -14.26
CA LEU A 123 11.99 3.17 -14.09
C LEU A 123 12.47 4.62 -14.19
N GLU A 124 11.90 5.41 -15.09
CA GLU A 124 12.20 6.84 -15.16
C GLU A 124 11.73 7.55 -13.89
N LEU A 125 10.52 7.28 -13.44
CA LEU A 125 9.95 7.87 -12.23
C LEU A 125 10.78 7.50 -10.99
N LYS A 126 11.23 6.25 -10.85
CA LYS A 126 12.14 5.85 -9.77
C LYS A 126 13.41 6.69 -9.72
N ARG A 127 13.89 7.18 -10.85
CA ARG A 127 15.10 8.00 -10.95
C ARG A 127 14.83 9.48 -10.68
N THR A 128 13.67 10.00 -11.07
CA THR A 128 13.35 11.44 -11.04
C THR A 128 12.48 11.82 -9.84
N ASP A 129 11.60 10.92 -9.41
CA ASP A 129 10.64 11.09 -8.30
C ASP A 129 10.33 9.72 -7.65
N PRO A 130 11.25 9.22 -6.80
CA PRO A 130 11.11 7.89 -6.17
C PRO A 130 9.89 7.77 -5.26
N ASP A 131 9.42 8.87 -4.67
CA ASP A 131 8.25 8.87 -3.81
C ASP A 131 6.97 8.60 -4.61
N SER A 132 6.80 9.25 -5.75
CA SER A 132 5.69 8.96 -6.67
C SER A 132 5.76 7.55 -7.24
N ALA A 133 6.95 7.04 -7.54
CA ALA A 133 7.13 5.65 -7.98
C ALA A 133 6.66 4.66 -6.90
N THR A 134 7.05 4.89 -5.65
CA THR A 134 6.64 4.08 -4.49
C THR A 134 5.13 4.15 -4.28
N THR A 135 4.54 5.33 -4.39
CA THR A 135 3.11 5.57 -4.24
C THR A 135 2.29 4.77 -5.26
N ILE A 136 2.71 4.77 -6.53
CA ILE A 136 2.07 3.98 -7.60
C ILE A 136 2.18 2.48 -7.30
N MET A 137 3.35 2.00 -6.85
CA MET A 137 3.52 0.59 -6.48
C MET A 137 2.63 0.17 -5.31
N ASN A 138 2.44 1.02 -4.31
CA ASN A 138 1.50 0.76 -3.22
C ASN A 138 0.07 0.60 -3.74
N TRP A 139 -0.37 1.46 -4.67
CA TRP A 139 -1.68 1.35 -5.29
C TRP A 139 -1.84 0.00 -6.03
N LEU A 140 -0.88 -0.35 -6.89
CA LEU A 140 -0.90 -1.61 -7.65
C LEU A 140 -0.88 -2.84 -6.72
N PHE A 141 -0.12 -2.76 -5.62
CA PHE A 141 -0.09 -3.80 -4.61
C PHE A 141 -1.45 -3.96 -3.93
N GLY A 142 -2.09 -2.87 -3.51
CA GLY A 142 -3.44 -2.90 -2.93
C GLY A 142 -4.46 -3.52 -3.88
N PHE A 143 -4.43 -3.12 -5.15
CA PHE A 143 -5.28 -3.70 -6.20
C PHE A 143 -5.06 -5.22 -6.34
N SER A 144 -3.81 -5.67 -6.39
CA SER A 144 -3.46 -7.08 -6.51
C SER A 144 -3.88 -7.88 -5.28
N VAL A 145 -3.72 -7.34 -4.06
CA VAL A 145 -4.18 -7.96 -2.81
C VAL A 145 -5.70 -8.17 -2.83
N ALA A 146 -6.47 -7.14 -3.22
CA ALA A 146 -7.93 -7.22 -3.30
C ALA A 146 -8.39 -8.27 -4.30
N THR A 147 -7.80 -8.30 -5.49
CA THR A 147 -8.17 -9.28 -6.54
C THR A 147 -7.77 -10.71 -6.20
N SER A 148 -6.76 -10.90 -5.34
CA SER A 148 -6.38 -12.22 -4.81
C SER A 148 -7.30 -12.73 -3.69
N GLY A 149 -8.22 -11.90 -3.18
CA GLY A 149 -9.09 -12.22 -2.05
C GLY A 149 -8.41 -12.10 -0.67
N SER A 150 -7.19 -11.59 -0.60
CA SER A 150 -6.51 -11.29 0.66
C SER A 150 -7.03 -9.96 1.26
N HIS A 151 -6.87 -9.79 2.57
CA HIS A 151 -7.21 -8.57 3.30
C HIS A 151 -6.01 -8.04 4.12
N LEU A 152 -4.80 -8.52 3.80
CA LEU A 152 -3.58 -8.18 4.52
C LEU A 152 -2.76 -7.15 3.76
N TYR A 153 -2.45 -6.05 4.43
CA TYR A 153 -1.36 -5.17 4.06
C TYR A 153 -0.10 -5.56 4.82
N ASP A 154 0.95 -5.87 4.08
CA ASP A 154 2.29 -6.09 4.62
C ASP A 154 3.26 -5.19 3.87
N ALA A 155 3.70 -4.13 4.51
CA ALA A 155 4.64 -3.18 3.91
C ALA A 155 5.96 -3.85 3.49
N ALA A 156 6.39 -4.92 4.18
CA ALA A 156 7.59 -5.67 3.81
C ALA A 156 7.40 -6.47 2.50
N ALA A 157 6.16 -6.79 2.12
CA ALA A 157 5.87 -7.54 0.90
C ALA A 157 5.91 -6.67 -0.37
N ILE A 158 5.86 -5.33 -0.26
CA ILE A 158 5.80 -4.41 -1.41
C ILE A 158 7.00 -4.60 -2.34
N GLY A 159 8.22 -4.66 -1.79
CA GLY A 159 9.43 -4.86 -2.60
C GLY A 159 9.44 -6.21 -3.31
N THR A 160 8.95 -7.26 -2.66
CA THR A 160 8.81 -8.59 -3.29
C THR A 160 7.76 -8.56 -4.40
N PHE A 161 6.64 -7.90 -4.18
CA PHE A 161 5.60 -7.68 -5.19
C PHE A 161 6.14 -6.91 -6.38
N GLU A 162 6.79 -5.75 -6.15
CA GLU A 162 7.38 -4.94 -7.22
C GLU A 162 8.34 -5.77 -8.09
N ASN A 163 9.25 -6.50 -7.46
CA ASN A 163 10.21 -7.34 -8.18
C ASN A 163 9.52 -8.42 -9.02
N ALA A 164 8.52 -9.09 -8.48
CA ALA A 164 7.77 -10.12 -9.19
C ALA A 164 6.97 -9.53 -10.35
N PHE A 165 6.31 -8.39 -10.13
CA PHE A 165 5.52 -7.69 -11.13
C PHE A 165 6.38 -7.18 -12.29
N MET A 166 7.51 -6.52 -11.98
CA MET A 166 8.45 -6.03 -13.00
C MET A 166 9.13 -7.17 -13.77
N ALA A 167 9.38 -8.31 -13.11
CA ALA A 167 9.90 -9.50 -13.79
C ALA A 167 8.87 -10.10 -14.76
N ASP A 168 7.57 -10.14 -14.39
CA ASP A 168 6.51 -10.58 -15.30
C ASP A 168 6.36 -9.63 -16.48
N CYS A 169 6.37 -8.32 -16.24
CA CYS A 169 6.34 -7.30 -17.28
C CYS A 169 7.55 -7.37 -18.23
N LYS A 170 8.74 -7.65 -17.71
CA LYS A 170 9.93 -7.86 -18.56
C LYS A 170 9.81 -9.10 -19.45
N LYS A 171 9.16 -10.15 -18.93
CA LYS A 171 8.96 -11.39 -19.68
C LYS A 171 7.87 -11.28 -20.75
N TYR A 172 6.86 -10.48 -20.51
CA TYR A 172 5.70 -10.31 -21.38
C TYR A 172 5.40 -8.81 -21.61
N PRO A 173 6.24 -8.11 -22.38
CA PRO A 173 6.18 -6.65 -22.52
C PRO A 173 4.88 -6.14 -23.14
N GLU A 174 4.21 -6.93 -23.98
CA GLU A 174 2.93 -6.60 -24.62
C GLU A 174 1.70 -6.90 -23.75
N ARG A 175 1.90 -7.56 -22.58
CA ARG A 175 0.79 -7.87 -21.66
C ARG A 175 0.27 -6.55 -21.07
N ASN A 176 -1.07 -6.41 -20.98
CA ASN A 176 -1.64 -5.27 -20.28
C ASN A 176 -1.44 -5.39 -18.76
N LEU A 177 -1.49 -4.24 -18.06
CA LEU A 177 -1.21 -4.20 -16.63
C LEU A 177 -2.19 -5.02 -15.80
N TYR A 178 -3.47 -5.04 -16.18
CA TYR A 178 -4.47 -5.82 -15.45
C TYR A 178 -4.12 -7.30 -15.42
N ASP A 179 -3.75 -7.88 -16.57
CA ASP A 179 -3.37 -9.29 -16.68
C ASP A 179 -2.02 -9.56 -16.00
N ALA A 180 -1.09 -8.61 -16.04
CA ALA A 180 0.18 -8.71 -15.32
C ALA A 180 -0.02 -8.73 -13.80
N LEU A 181 -0.89 -7.87 -13.26
CA LEU A 181 -1.25 -7.85 -11.85
C LEU A 181 -1.91 -9.15 -11.41
N ALA A 182 -2.80 -9.71 -12.23
CA ALA A 182 -3.45 -11.01 -11.97
C ALA A 182 -2.46 -12.20 -12.03
N ALA A 183 -1.37 -12.08 -12.79
CA ALA A 183 -0.34 -13.13 -12.90
C ALA A 183 0.59 -13.17 -11.68
N VAL A 184 0.76 -12.07 -10.96
CA VAL A 184 1.61 -12.04 -9.76
C VAL A 184 0.92 -12.78 -8.62
N LYS A 185 1.43 -13.98 -8.32
CA LYS A 185 0.96 -14.74 -7.16
C LYS A 185 1.52 -14.13 -5.90
N LEU A 186 0.67 -13.41 -5.18
CA LEU A 186 1.01 -12.99 -3.82
C LEU A 186 1.20 -14.27 -2.98
N SER A 187 2.33 -14.37 -2.27
CA SER A 187 2.51 -15.47 -1.31
C SER A 187 1.33 -15.40 -0.33
N LYS A 188 0.53 -16.47 -0.26
CA LYS A 188 -0.56 -16.51 0.71
C LYS A 188 0.06 -16.28 2.08
N ALA A 189 -0.33 -15.18 2.73
CA ALA A 189 -0.01 -15.00 4.13
C ALA A 189 -0.49 -16.28 4.85
N LYS A 190 0.42 -16.90 5.60
CA LYS A 190 0.03 -18.06 6.41
C LYS A 190 -0.97 -17.54 7.44
N ASN A 191 -2.22 -17.98 7.27
CA ASN A 191 -3.28 -17.79 8.28
C ASN A 191 -2.86 -18.42 9.60
#